data_54f1ef740dc1b546d8423bcd2373ac8e
#
_entry.id   54f1ef740dc1b546d8423bcd2373ac8e
#
_cell.length_a   1.000
_cell.length_b   1.000
_cell.length_c   1.000
_cell.angle_alpha   90.00
_cell.angle_beta   90.00
_cell.angle_gamma   90.00
#
_symmetry.space_group_name_H-M   'P 1'
#
loop_
_entity.id
_entity.type
_entity.pdbx_description
1 polymer ?
#
loop_
_entity_poly.entity_id
_entity_poly.type
_entity_poly.pdbx_seq_one_letter_code
_entity_poly.pdbx_strand_id
1 'polypeptide(L)'
;RMDAEMIRDQILATSGLLVNTMYGKSVKPPQPDGLWKSVTMIGERFQADTGDAIYRRSLYTYWKRGMPPPQMTILNAPIRDACIARRERTNTPSQALLLLNEGEYLRAARELARKLLENPKSTAPQRLAFAYETITSKLPDKTEQQILLNLLKDLQKTYLERPAMAAQICNGVKLKTAEQRAELAAWTVLVNALYNLDITKTRE
;
A
#
# COMPACT_ATOMS: atom_id res chain seq x y z
N ARG A 1 -15.42 1.82 -9.87
CA ARG A 1 -14.08 1.99 -9.27
C ARG A 1 -14.19 2.78 -7.97
N MET A 2 -13.38 2.44 -6.99
CA MET A 2 -13.34 3.11 -5.68
C MET A 2 -12.67 4.48 -5.75
N ASP A 3 -13.06 5.37 -4.85
CA ASP A 3 -12.43 6.66 -4.67
C ASP A 3 -11.06 6.53 -4.00
N ALA A 4 -10.19 7.52 -4.14
CA ALA A 4 -8.81 7.53 -3.63
C ALA A 4 -8.72 7.17 -2.13
N GLU A 5 -9.59 7.78 -1.33
CA GLU A 5 -9.66 7.56 0.11
C GLU A 5 -10.05 6.12 0.44
N MET A 6 -10.95 5.52 -0.36
CA MET A 6 -11.37 4.13 -0.18
C MET A 6 -10.25 3.14 -0.52
N ILE A 7 -9.49 3.41 -1.59
CA ILE A 7 -8.35 2.57 -2.00
C ILE A 7 -7.31 2.55 -0.88
N ARG A 8 -6.91 3.72 -0.37
CA ARG A 8 -5.96 3.80 0.73
C ARG A 8 -6.47 3.13 2.01
N ASP A 9 -7.71 3.42 2.41
CA ASP A 9 -8.28 2.86 3.62
C ASP A 9 -8.44 1.34 3.52
N GLN A 10 -8.75 0.78 2.35
CA GLN A 10 -8.80 -0.66 2.12
C GLN A 10 -7.42 -1.29 2.27
N ILE A 11 -6.37 -0.71 1.68
CA ILE A 11 -4.99 -1.20 1.81
C ILE A 11 -4.56 -1.21 3.29
N LEU A 12 -4.84 -0.15 4.03
CA LEU A 12 -4.55 -0.07 5.45
C LEU A 12 -5.37 -1.06 6.28
N ALA A 13 -6.65 -1.25 5.95
CA ALA A 13 -7.54 -2.18 6.66
C ALA A 13 -7.10 -3.63 6.46
N THR A 14 -6.87 -4.04 5.22
CA THR A 14 -6.47 -5.41 4.88
C THR A 14 -5.10 -5.78 5.42
N SER A 15 -4.18 -4.82 5.50
CA SER A 15 -2.88 -5.00 6.18
C SER A 15 -2.99 -5.01 7.71
N GLY A 16 -4.10 -4.51 8.27
CA GLY A 16 -4.30 -4.34 9.72
C GLY A 16 -3.58 -3.14 10.30
N LEU A 17 -3.14 -2.20 9.47
CA LEU A 17 -2.54 -0.94 9.92
C LEU A 17 -3.58 0.14 10.19
N LEU A 18 -4.80 0.00 9.68
CA LEU A 18 -5.82 1.04 9.79
C LEU A 18 -6.15 1.36 11.25
N VAL A 19 -6.03 2.63 11.59
CA VAL A 19 -6.41 3.15 12.91
C VAL A 19 -7.77 3.83 12.83
N ASN A 20 -8.75 3.26 13.53
CA ASN A 20 -10.16 3.71 13.53
C ASN A 20 -10.47 4.79 14.57
N THR A 21 -9.48 5.54 15.03
CA THR A 21 -9.73 6.65 15.95
C THR A 21 -10.56 7.73 15.26
N MET A 22 -11.73 8.00 15.82
CA MET A 22 -12.65 9.02 15.31
C MET A 22 -12.36 10.38 15.96
N TYR A 23 -12.71 11.46 15.23
CA TYR A 23 -12.58 12.85 15.66
C TYR A 23 -11.14 13.33 15.89
N GLY A 24 -10.96 14.56 16.36
CA GLY A 24 -9.66 15.16 16.63
C GLY A 24 -9.03 15.83 15.39
N LYS A 25 -7.75 16.16 15.51
CA LYS A 25 -7.01 16.89 14.48
C LYS A 25 -6.75 16.03 13.24
N SER A 26 -6.59 16.72 12.09
CA SER A 26 -6.10 16.10 10.86
C SER A 26 -4.68 15.54 11.03
N VAL A 27 -4.33 14.56 10.22
CA VAL A 27 -3.02 13.88 10.24
C VAL A 27 -2.27 14.10 8.93
N LYS A 28 -0.96 14.13 9.02
CA LYS A 28 -0.04 14.34 7.89
C LYS A 28 0.74 13.04 7.59
N PRO A 29 0.20 12.13 6.76
CA PRO A 29 0.97 10.97 6.32
C PRO A 29 2.26 11.40 5.63
N PRO A 30 3.31 10.56 5.62
CA PRO A 30 4.56 10.86 4.92
C PRO A 30 4.32 11.21 3.45
N GLN A 31 5.09 12.17 2.96
CA GLN A 31 5.08 12.61 1.56
C GLN A 31 6.54 12.68 1.07
N PRO A 32 6.77 12.60 -0.24
CA PRO A 32 8.11 12.82 -0.80
C PRO A 32 8.70 14.17 -0.39
N ASP A 33 10.00 14.16 -0.11
CA ASP A 33 10.71 15.36 0.32
C ASP A 33 10.72 16.46 -0.77
N GLY A 34 10.76 17.71 -0.33
CA GLY A 34 10.93 18.86 -1.21
C GLY A 34 9.66 19.43 -1.84
N LEU A 35 8.54 18.70 -1.85
CA LEU A 35 7.30 19.17 -2.48
C LEU A 35 6.79 20.50 -1.92
N TRP A 36 6.85 20.69 -0.61
CA TRP A 36 6.37 21.90 0.02
C TRP A 36 7.26 23.11 -0.21
N LYS A 37 8.55 22.89 -0.54
CA LYS A 37 9.48 23.99 -0.82
C LYS A 37 9.09 24.78 -2.08
N SER A 38 8.43 24.14 -3.03
CA SER A 38 8.03 24.75 -4.30
C SER A 38 6.78 25.64 -4.19
N VAL A 39 6.00 25.50 -3.10
CA VAL A 39 4.71 26.19 -2.95
C VAL A 39 4.61 27.09 -1.70
N THR A 40 5.66 27.15 -0.88
CA THR A 40 5.69 28.00 0.31
C THR A 40 6.71 29.13 0.16
N MET A 41 6.20 30.36 0.07
CA MET A 41 7.04 31.57 0.03
C MET A 41 7.74 31.87 1.38
N ILE A 42 7.28 31.30 2.50
CA ILE A 42 7.70 31.64 3.88
C ILE A 42 8.32 30.44 4.59
N GLY A 43 8.97 29.52 3.87
CA GLY A 43 9.79 28.47 4.50
C GLY A 43 9.06 27.45 5.38
N GLU A 44 7.73 27.35 5.31
CA GLU A 44 6.97 26.35 6.04
C GLU A 44 7.38 24.94 5.58
N ARG A 45 7.93 24.14 6.48
CA ARG A 45 8.36 22.78 6.18
C ARG A 45 7.22 21.82 6.46
N PHE A 46 7.04 20.86 5.55
CA PHE A 46 6.18 19.72 5.84
C PHE A 46 6.83 18.85 6.91
N GLN A 47 6.10 18.62 7.99
CA GLN A 47 6.48 17.67 9.01
C GLN A 47 5.41 16.57 9.04
N ALA A 48 5.81 15.36 8.66
CA ALA A 48 4.93 14.19 8.75
C ALA A 48 4.67 13.84 10.22
N ASP A 49 3.48 13.36 10.50
CA ASP A 49 3.18 12.72 11.79
C ASP A 49 3.91 11.37 11.88
N THR A 50 3.98 10.82 13.08
CA THR A 50 4.66 9.55 13.38
C THR A 50 3.75 8.58 14.11
N GLY A 51 4.19 7.32 14.22
CA GLY A 51 3.44 6.28 14.91
C GLY A 51 2.10 5.96 14.23
N ASP A 52 1.10 5.63 15.03
CA ASP A 52 -0.21 5.19 14.55
C ASP A 52 -1.03 6.29 13.87
N ALA A 53 -0.71 7.55 14.15
CA ALA A 53 -1.43 8.70 13.58
C ALA A 53 -1.43 8.68 12.04
N ILE A 54 -0.32 8.26 11.42
CA ILE A 54 -0.21 8.23 9.95
C ILE A 54 -1.13 7.21 9.28
N TYR A 55 -1.64 6.23 10.03
CA TYR A 55 -2.52 5.17 9.53
C TYR A 55 -4.00 5.42 9.79
N ARG A 56 -4.37 6.62 10.24
CA ARG A 56 -5.78 6.99 10.36
C ARG A 56 -6.48 7.01 9.02
N ARG A 57 -7.80 6.86 9.06
CA ARG A 57 -8.64 6.92 7.85
C ARG A 57 -8.33 8.16 7.01
N SER A 58 -8.37 7.99 5.71
CA SER A 58 -8.04 9.04 4.72
C SER A 58 -8.89 10.30 4.87
N LEU A 59 -10.08 10.20 5.47
CA LEU A 59 -10.93 11.32 5.84
C LEU A 59 -10.19 12.36 6.70
N TYR A 60 -9.26 11.91 7.54
CA TYR A 60 -8.48 12.76 8.46
C TYR A 60 -7.18 13.28 7.86
N THR A 61 -6.85 12.94 6.63
CA THR A 61 -5.62 13.42 5.97
C THR A 61 -5.66 14.94 5.84
N TYR A 62 -4.60 15.60 6.33
CA TYR A 62 -4.43 17.04 6.20
C TYR A 62 -4.39 17.46 4.73
N TRP A 63 -5.16 18.47 4.38
CA TRP A 63 -5.30 18.96 3.03
C TRP A 63 -4.87 20.41 2.91
N LYS A 64 -3.74 20.66 2.27
CA LYS A 64 -3.34 22.02 1.90
C LYS A 64 -3.78 22.26 0.45
N ARG A 65 -4.62 23.29 0.21
CA ARG A 65 -5.16 23.57 -1.13
C ARG A 65 -4.06 23.79 -2.17
N GLY A 66 -3.03 24.57 -1.84
CA GLY A 66 -1.90 24.84 -2.73
C GLY A 66 -0.96 23.64 -2.93
N MET A 67 -1.07 22.56 -2.13
CA MET A 67 -0.31 21.33 -2.25
C MET A 67 -1.12 20.16 -1.67
N PRO A 68 -2.12 19.66 -2.40
CA PRO A 68 -2.87 18.48 -2.01
C PRO A 68 -1.94 17.26 -1.85
N PRO A 69 -2.30 16.24 -1.04
CA PRO A 69 -1.50 15.03 -0.92
C PRO A 69 -1.31 14.36 -2.29
N PRO A 70 -0.06 14.17 -2.78
CA PRO A 70 0.20 13.73 -4.15
C PRO A 70 -0.45 12.40 -4.50
N GLN A 71 -0.40 11.43 -3.58
CA GLN A 71 -1.04 10.14 -3.75
C GLN A 71 -2.55 10.24 -3.96
N MET A 72 -3.21 11.14 -3.25
CA MET A 72 -4.65 11.38 -3.41
C MET A 72 -4.96 12.03 -4.75
N THR A 73 -4.15 13.00 -5.19
CA THR A 73 -4.31 13.68 -6.47
C THR A 73 -4.14 12.71 -7.64
N ILE A 74 -3.12 11.84 -7.62
CA ILE A 74 -2.90 10.83 -8.65
C ILE A 74 -4.10 9.86 -8.74
N LEU A 75 -4.74 9.57 -7.62
CA LEU A 75 -5.95 8.73 -7.55
C LEU A 75 -7.25 9.50 -7.78
N ASN A 76 -7.19 10.73 -8.30
CA ASN A 76 -8.32 11.60 -8.64
C ASN A 76 -9.16 12.05 -7.44
N ALA A 77 -8.56 12.22 -6.27
CA ALA A 77 -9.25 12.90 -5.18
C ALA A 77 -9.50 14.38 -5.54
N PRO A 78 -10.62 14.98 -5.12
CA PRO A 78 -10.92 16.38 -5.38
C PRO A 78 -9.85 17.31 -4.83
N ILE A 79 -9.41 18.28 -5.63
CA ILE A 79 -8.42 19.29 -5.22
C ILE A 79 -8.98 20.25 -4.14
N ARG A 80 -10.30 20.36 -4.03
CA ARG A 80 -11.03 21.22 -3.09
C ARG A 80 -10.92 22.72 -3.36
N ASP A 81 -10.51 23.11 -4.57
CA ASP A 81 -10.50 24.51 -5.01
C ASP A 81 -11.87 24.94 -5.52
N ALA A 82 -12.60 24.03 -6.13
CA ALA A 82 -13.94 24.26 -6.64
C ALA A 82 -14.86 23.09 -6.28
N CYS A 83 -16.16 23.36 -6.27
CA CYS A 83 -17.17 22.31 -6.15
C CYS A 83 -17.17 21.45 -7.42
N ILE A 84 -17.14 20.15 -7.24
CA ILE A 84 -17.26 19.19 -8.34
C ILE A 84 -18.55 18.38 -8.17
N ALA A 85 -19.33 18.25 -9.24
CA ALA A 85 -20.57 17.49 -9.22
C ALA A 85 -20.31 15.98 -9.23
N ARG A 86 -19.21 15.54 -9.86
CA ARG A 86 -18.83 14.13 -9.98
C ARG A 86 -17.32 13.99 -9.98
N ARG A 87 -16.81 12.98 -9.23
CA ARG A 87 -15.40 12.62 -9.24
C ARG A 87 -15.04 11.86 -10.51
N GLU A 88 -13.88 12.15 -11.07
CA GLU A 88 -13.32 11.35 -12.14
C GLU A 88 -12.88 9.98 -11.62
N ARG A 89 -13.12 8.95 -12.42
CA ARG A 89 -12.75 7.56 -12.11
C ARG A 89 -11.96 7.01 -13.29
N THR A 90 -10.65 7.19 -13.23
CA THR A 90 -9.73 6.76 -14.29
C THR A 90 -8.92 5.53 -13.88
N ASN A 91 -8.36 4.85 -14.85
CA ASN A 91 -7.36 3.80 -14.65
C ASN A 91 -6.14 4.13 -15.50
N THR A 92 -5.18 4.81 -14.91
CA THR A 92 -3.99 5.31 -15.63
C THR A 92 -2.73 4.55 -15.21
N PRO A 93 -1.71 4.47 -16.08
CA PRO A 93 -0.41 3.90 -15.73
C PRO A 93 0.22 4.56 -14.49
N SER A 94 0.06 5.86 -14.33
CA SER A 94 0.57 6.60 -13.16
C SER A 94 -0.05 6.11 -11.85
N GLN A 95 -1.32 5.75 -11.85
CA GLN A 95 -1.99 5.17 -10.68
C GLN A 95 -1.47 3.77 -10.36
N ALA A 96 -1.18 2.96 -11.38
CA ALA A 96 -0.57 1.64 -11.18
C ALA A 96 0.85 1.78 -10.62
N LEU A 97 1.66 2.70 -11.16
CA LEU A 97 3.00 2.99 -10.65
C LEU A 97 2.98 3.51 -9.21
N LEU A 98 2.02 4.37 -8.88
CA LEU A 98 1.83 4.82 -7.49
C LEU A 98 1.60 3.64 -6.55
N LEU A 99 0.66 2.75 -6.86
CA LEU A 99 0.33 1.60 -6.00
C LEU A 99 1.52 0.66 -5.82
N LEU A 100 2.39 0.53 -6.83
CA LEU A 100 3.57 -0.32 -6.75
C LEU A 100 4.74 0.32 -5.98
N ASN A 101 4.88 1.65 -6.01
CA ASN A 101 6.09 2.33 -5.54
C ASN A 101 5.88 3.19 -4.30
N GLU A 102 4.64 3.50 -3.92
CA GLU A 102 4.38 4.34 -2.74
C GLU A 102 4.80 3.61 -1.45
N GLY A 103 5.62 4.29 -0.67
CA GLY A 103 6.21 3.71 0.54
C GLY A 103 5.18 3.27 1.59
N GLU A 104 4.04 3.95 1.68
CA GLU A 104 2.95 3.57 2.58
C GLU A 104 2.31 2.25 2.14
N TYR A 105 2.06 2.08 0.84
CA TYR A 105 1.44 0.86 0.31
C TYR A 105 2.39 -0.33 0.37
N LEU A 106 3.68 -0.11 0.11
CA LEU A 106 4.69 -1.15 0.28
C LEU A 106 4.84 -1.58 1.74
N ARG A 107 4.72 -0.63 2.69
CA ARG A 107 4.72 -0.92 4.13
C ARG A 107 3.49 -1.74 4.52
N ALA A 108 2.32 -1.39 4.01
CA ALA A 108 1.09 -2.14 4.23
C ALA A 108 1.19 -3.58 3.66
N ALA A 109 1.71 -3.72 2.45
CA ALA A 109 1.96 -5.03 1.84
C ALA A 109 2.91 -5.88 2.68
N ARG A 110 3.99 -5.28 3.20
CA ARG A 110 4.95 -5.96 4.08
C ARG A 110 4.32 -6.40 5.40
N GLU A 111 3.46 -5.59 5.97
CA GLU A 111 2.78 -5.95 7.22
C GLU A 111 1.80 -7.12 7.01
N LEU A 112 1.04 -7.13 5.92
CA LEU A 112 0.22 -8.29 5.58
C LEU A 112 1.08 -9.53 5.32
N ALA A 113 2.17 -9.40 4.54
CA ALA A 113 3.10 -10.49 4.29
C ALA A 113 3.69 -11.07 5.59
N ARG A 114 4.06 -10.21 6.54
CA ARG A 114 4.53 -10.63 7.87
C ARG A 114 3.47 -11.48 8.59
N LYS A 115 2.21 -11.04 8.60
CA LYS A 115 1.10 -11.80 9.21
C LYS A 115 0.86 -13.15 8.53
N LEU A 116 0.98 -13.23 7.19
CA LEU A 116 0.87 -14.50 6.47
C LEU A 116 1.95 -15.50 6.90
N LEU A 117 3.14 -15.03 7.27
CA LEU A 117 4.27 -15.84 7.66
C LEU A 117 4.28 -16.22 9.16
N GLU A 118 3.44 -15.60 9.98
CA GLU A 118 3.34 -15.92 11.41
C GLU A 118 2.85 -17.35 11.69
N ASN A 119 2.06 -17.93 10.79
CA ASN A 119 1.62 -19.31 10.93
C ASN A 119 2.55 -20.26 10.15
N PRO A 120 3.48 -20.95 10.83
CA PRO A 120 4.44 -21.83 10.16
C PRO A 120 3.81 -23.09 9.57
N LYS A 121 2.60 -23.45 10.00
CA LYS A 121 1.87 -24.65 9.51
C LYS A 121 1.11 -24.38 8.20
N SER A 122 0.91 -23.12 7.82
CA SER A 122 0.23 -22.78 6.58
C SER A 122 1.13 -23.00 5.37
N THR A 123 0.60 -23.68 4.36
CA THR A 123 1.29 -23.85 3.07
C THR A 123 1.22 -22.58 2.21
N ALA A 124 2.11 -22.45 1.22
CA ALA A 124 2.09 -21.30 0.31
C ALA A 124 0.74 -21.11 -0.42
N PRO A 125 0.07 -22.18 -0.94
CA PRO A 125 -1.27 -22.05 -1.50
C PRO A 125 -2.33 -21.53 -0.51
N GLN A 126 -2.27 -21.97 0.75
CA GLN A 126 -3.21 -21.50 1.79
C GLN A 126 -2.98 -20.04 2.15
N ARG A 127 -1.72 -19.61 2.30
CA ARG A 127 -1.36 -18.22 2.52
C ARG A 127 -1.80 -17.33 1.36
N LEU A 128 -1.61 -17.82 0.12
CA LEU A 128 -2.04 -17.09 -1.07
C LEU A 128 -3.55 -16.94 -1.13
N ALA A 129 -4.30 -18.01 -0.91
CA ALA A 129 -5.76 -17.96 -0.89
C ALA A 129 -6.28 -16.96 0.16
N PHE A 130 -5.71 -17.01 1.38
CA PHE A 130 -6.05 -16.07 2.45
C PHE A 130 -5.71 -14.62 2.09
N ALA A 131 -4.53 -14.35 1.51
CA ALA A 131 -4.14 -13.01 1.09
C ALA A 131 -5.07 -12.47 -0.01
N TYR A 132 -5.35 -13.30 -1.01
CA TYR A 132 -6.23 -12.95 -2.13
C TYR A 132 -7.65 -12.65 -1.64
N GLU A 133 -8.23 -13.52 -0.81
CA GLU A 133 -9.56 -13.33 -0.22
C GLU A 133 -9.63 -12.08 0.66
N THR A 134 -8.61 -11.85 1.50
CA THR A 134 -8.54 -10.66 2.37
C THR A 134 -8.56 -9.36 1.55
N ILE A 135 -7.88 -9.34 0.40
CA ILE A 135 -7.73 -8.14 -0.44
C ILE A 135 -8.93 -7.97 -1.38
N THR A 136 -9.42 -9.05 -1.99
CA THR A 136 -10.42 -9.01 -3.07
C THR A 136 -11.82 -9.41 -2.64
N SER A 137 -11.96 -10.02 -1.46
CA SER A 137 -13.19 -10.67 -0.97
C SER A 137 -13.66 -11.85 -1.85
N LYS A 138 -12.76 -12.39 -2.68
CA LYS A 138 -13.01 -13.57 -3.53
C LYS A 138 -11.84 -14.55 -3.38
N LEU A 139 -12.08 -15.82 -3.63
CA LEU A 139 -11.00 -16.80 -3.73
C LEU A 139 -10.39 -16.77 -5.14
N PRO A 140 -9.07 -16.99 -5.29
CA PRO A 140 -8.45 -17.10 -6.61
C PRO A 140 -8.94 -18.35 -7.32
N ASP A 141 -9.16 -18.27 -8.63
CA ASP A 141 -9.39 -19.45 -9.43
C ASP A 141 -8.10 -20.30 -9.58
N LYS A 142 -8.22 -21.51 -10.16
CA LYS A 142 -7.06 -22.41 -10.31
C LYS A 142 -5.95 -21.81 -11.16
N THR A 143 -6.29 -21.04 -12.18
CA THR A 143 -5.34 -20.41 -13.10
C THR A 143 -4.62 -19.25 -12.41
N GLU A 144 -5.37 -18.37 -11.76
CA GLU A 144 -4.84 -17.26 -10.97
C GLU A 144 -3.91 -17.77 -9.87
N GLN A 145 -4.35 -18.79 -9.13
CA GLN A 145 -3.54 -19.42 -8.08
C GLN A 145 -2.22 -19.95 -8.62
N GLN A 146 -2.24 -20.64 -9.77
CA GLN A 146 -1.01 -21.19 -10.37
C GLN A 146 -0.06 -20.09 -10.83
N ILE A 147 -0.58 -19.03 -11.47
CA ILE A 147 0.21 -17.87 -11.92
C ILE A 147 0.87 -17.20 -10.72
N LEU A 148 0.10 -16.91 -9.67
CA LEU A 148 0.60 -16.23 -8.47
C LEU A 148 1.60 -17.08 -7.68
N LEU A 149 1.43 -18.39 -7.63
CA LEU A 149 2.41 -19.30 -7.00
C LEU A 149 3.71 -19.39 -7.81
N ASN A 150 3.64 -19.36 -9.13
CA ASN A 150 4.83 -19.31 -9.97
C ASN A 150 5.57 -17.98 -9.77
N LEU A 151 4.84 -16.86 -9.78
CA LEU A 151 5.42 -15.54 -9.47
C LEU A 151 6.10 -15.53 -8.09
N LEU A 152 5.47 -16.12 -7.07
CA LEU A 152 6.07 -16.22 -5.73
C LEU A 152 7.40 -16.97 -5.75
N LYS A 153 7.49 -18.10 -6.47
CA LYS A 153 8.73 -18.88 -6.61
C LYS A 153 9.83 -18.08 -7.30
N ASP A 154 9.49 -17.35 -8.35
CA ASP A 154 10.45 -16.52 -9.09
C ASP A 154 10.97 -15.37 -8.23
N LEU A 155 10.07 -14.74 -7.46
CA LEU A 155 10.44 -13.70 -6.50
C LEU A 155 11.34 -14.23 -5.39
N GLN A 156 11.03 -15.41 -4.82
CA GLN A 156 11.87 -16.03 -3.80
C GLN A 156 13.28 -16.30 -4.33
N LYS A 157 13.39 -16.88 -5.52
CA LYS A 157 14.67 -17.11 -6.19
C LYS A 157 15.43 -15.79 -6.38
N THR A 158 14.77 -14.78 -6.93
CA THR A 158 15.36 -13.46 -7.17
C THR A 158 15.92 -12.82 -5.89
N TYR A 159 15.18 -12.89 -4.79
CA TYR A 159 15.61 -12.28 -3.53
C TYR A 159 16.65 -13.10 -2.76
N LEU A 160 16.74 -14.39 -3.01
CA LEU A 160 17.87 -15.20 -2.55
C LEU A 160 19.17 -14.85 -3.28
N GLU A 161 19.10 -14.64 -4.60
CA GLU A 161 20.23 -14.21 -5.43
C GLU A 161 20.64 -12.74 -5.17
N ARG A 162 19.71 -11.90 -4.69
CA ARG A 162 19.93 -10.45 -4.49
C ARG A 162 19.58 -10.01 -3.06
N PRO A 163 20.34 -10.43 -2.06
CA PRO A 163 20.02 -10.20 -0.64
C PRO A 163 19.98 -8.70 -0.25
N ALA A 164 20.69 -7.83 -0.96
CA ALA A 164 20.63 -6.39 -0.73
C ALA A 164 19.25 -5.82 -1.08
N MET A 165 18.62 -6.27 -2.17
CA MET A 165 17.27 -5.87 -2.54
C MET A 165 16.23 -6.40 -1.54
N ALA A 166 16.38 -7.66 -1.10
CA ALA A 166 15.54 -8.23 -0.06
C ALA A 166 15.61 -7.41 1.24
N ALA A 167 16.80 -6.98 1.64
CA ALA A 167 17.01 -6.14 2.82
C ALA A 167 16.30 -4.78 2.72
N GLN A 168 16.32 -4.15 1.54
CA GLN A 168 15.60 -2.88 1.32
C GLN A 168 14.08 -3.05 1.48
N ILE A 169 13.50 -4.11 0.91
CA ILE A 169 12.07 -4.40 1.03
C ILE A 169 11.70 -4.74 2.47
N CYS A 170 12.55 -5.48 3.18
CA CYS A 170 12.33 -5.86 4.59
C CYS A 170 12.66 -4.74 5.59
N ASN A 171 12.99 -3.53 5.14
CA ASN A 171 13.41 -2.44 6.01
C ASN A 171 12.48 -2.26 7.22
N GLY A 172 13.06 -2.21 8.42
CA GLY A 172 12.34 -2.10 9.70
C GLY A 172 11.91 -3.42 10.32
N VAL A 173 12.11 -4.58 9.65
CA VAL A 173 11.81 -5.90 10.21
C VAL A 173 13.09 -6.62 10.60
N LYS A 174 13.17 -7.06 11.87
CA LYS A 174 14.32 -7.84 12.37
C LYS A 174 14.16 -9.30 11.95
N LEU A 175 14.96 -9.75 11.00
CA LEU A 175 15.02 -11.13 10.51
C LEU A 175 16.42 -11.67 10.67
N LYS A 176 16.52 -12.95 11.07
CA LYS A 176 17.81 -13.58 11.43
C LYS A 176 18.55 -14.10 10.21
N THR A 177 17.87 -14.69 9.23
CA THR A 177 18.52 -15.37 8.09
C THR A 177 18.21 -14.68 6.75
N ALA A 178 19.03 -14.99 5.74
CA ALA A 178 18.83 -14.50 4.38
C ALA A 178 17.56 -15.06 3.76
N GLU A 179 17.27 -16.33 4.04
CA GLU A 179 16.07 -17.04 3.55
C GLU A 179 14.79 -16.37 4.09
N GLN A 180 14.75 -16.05 5.38
CA GLN A 180 13.61 -15.31 5.96
C GLN A 180 13.42 -13.95 5.32
N ARG A 181 14.51 -13.24 5.00
CA ARG A 181 14.42 -11.95 4.29
C ARG A 181 13.91 -12.13 2.86
N ALA A 182 14.42 -13.14 2.14
CA ALA A 182 13.98 -13.42 0.79
C ALA A 182 12.50 -13.84 0.76
N GLU A 183 12.06 -14.66 1.70
CA GLU A 183 10.66 -15.09 1.82
C GLU A 183 9.74 -13.88 2.12
N LEU A 184 10.08 -13.06 3.12
CA LEU A 184 9.27 -11.87 3.44
C LEU A 184 9.25 -10.88 2.27
N ALA A 185 10.38 -10.63 1.60
CA ALA A 185 10.44 -9.76 0.44
C ALA A 185 9.57 -10.26 -0.71
N ALA A 186 9.63 -11.55 -1.02
CA ALA A 186 8.81 -12.17 -2.06
C ALA A 186 7.32 -12.04 -1.77
N TRP A 187 6.88 -12.38 -0.57
CA TRP A 187 5.49 -12.19 -0.14
C TRP A 187 5.06 -10.73 -0.14
N THR A 188 5.94 -9.80 0.26
CA THR A 188 5.64 -8.37 0.24
C THR A 188 5.35 -7.89 -1.17
N VAL A 189 6.19 -8.24 -2.14
CA VAL A 189 5.99 -7.82 -3.54
C VAL A 189 4.78 -8.51 -4.17
N LEU A 190 4.53 -9.78 -3.85
CA LEU A 190 3.31 -10.46 -4.28
C LEU A 190 2.05 -9.77 -3.76
N VAL A 191 1.99 -9.45 -2.47
CA VAL A 191 0.86 -8.73 -1.85
C VAL A 191 0.70 -7.33 -2.47
N ASN A 192 1.81 -6.64 -2.72
CA ASN A 192 1.77 -5.32 -3.38
C ASN A 192 1.21 -5.43 -4.81
N ALA A 193 1.55 -6.49 -5.55
CA ALA A 193 0.96 -6.77 -6.86
C ALA A 193 -0.55 -7.06 -6.75
N LEU A 194 -1.01 -7.78 -5.72
CA LEU A 194 -2.44 -8.01 -5.47
C LEU A 194 -3.19 -6.69 -5.23
N TYR A 195 -2.61 -5.74 -4.49
CA TYR A 195 -3.21 -4.40 -4.32
C TYR A 195 -3.36 -3.63 -5.62
N ASN A 196 -2.58 -3.96 -6.64
CA ASN A 196 -2.63 -3.30 -7.95
C ASN A 196 -3.59 -3.97 -8.95
N LEU A 197 -4.16 -5.12 -8.63
CA LEU A 197 -5.17 -5.75 -9.48
C LEU A 197 -6.41 -4.86 -9.64
N ASP A 198 -7.06 -4.93 -10.79
CA ASP A 198 -8.25 -4.12 -11.05
C ASP A 198 -9.42 -4.50 -10.14
N ILE A 199 -9.62 -5.79 -9.88
CA ILE A 199 -10.62 -6.31 -8.94
C ILE A 199 -10.48 -5.72 -7.53
N THR A 200 -9.28 -5.34 -7.11
CA THR A 200 -9.02 -4.71 -5.80
C THR A 200 -9.50 -3.26 -5.75
N LYS A 201 -9.57 -2.60 -6.90
CA LYS A 201 -9.91 -1.18 -7.05
C LYS A 201 -11.33 -0.92 -7.52
N THR A 202 -12.05 -1.96 -7.86
CA THR A 202 -13.45 -1.90 -8.34
C THR A 202 -14.35 -2.65 -7.39
N ARG A 203 -15.56 -2.17 -7.21
CA ARG A 203 -16.66 -2.89 -6.56
C ARG A 203 -17.82 -2.96 -7.53
N GLU A 204 -18.38 -4.13 -7.69
CA GLU A 204 -19.64 -4.38 -8.37
C GLU A 204 -20.80 -4.08 -7.41
#